data_5b023abd7ae07caf3f5427a29a14afd1
#
_entry.id   5b023abd7ae07caf3f5427a29a14afd1
#
_cell.length_a   1.000
_cell.length_b   1.000
_cell.length_c   1.000
_cell.angle_alpha   90.00
_cell.angle_beta   90.00
_cell.angle_gamma   90.00
#
_symmetry.space_group_name_H-M   'P 1'
#
loop_
_entity.id
_entity.type
_entity.pdbx_description
1 polymer ?
#
loop_
_entity_poly.entity_id
_entity_poly.type
_entity_poly.pdbx_seq_one_letter_code
_entity_poly.pdbx_strand_id
1 'polypeptide(L)'
;LRETAEALHSLLAGEAVTFRDYPTLASYFNFNPDRSFHLHFDSKTPTRLYCGGNRPLAMAVGGEFMDGLLFGGEFKAVAATGRLPSLIQIFDDAAKAAGKEEILPKLAQVKLSVSRDREAAREFARVNAGRRILGMRRLGFTSEDIIKLGVQPEEVDRLEIANREGASPHQFGQLVSDTMLDAIFIAGDPGYCRERILEERETAHQHGFRQLKFSELGPDPKESVRLLCEEIIPAL
;
A
#
# COMPACT_ATOMS: atom_id res chain seq x y z
N LEU A 1 6.75 -11.69 11.43
CA LEU A 1 7.02 -10.28 11.10
C LEU A 1 7.98 -9.62 12.09
N ARG A 2 7.80 -9.79 13.44
CA ARG A 2 8.70 -9.28 14.47
C ARG A 2 10.12 -9.81 14.25
N GLU A 3 10.34 -11.10 14.33
CA GLU A 3 11.65 -11.73 14.10
C GLU A 3 12.26 -11.36 12.74
N THR A 4 11.43 -11.16 11.71
CA THR A 4 11.89 -10.71 10.40
C THR A 4 12.46 -9.29 10.47
N ALA A 5 11.81 -8.39 11.20
CA ALA A 5 12.29 -7.03 11.38
C ALA A 5 13.62 -6.99 12.13
N GLU A 6 13.70 -7.72 13.24
CA GLU A 6 14.93 -7.82 14.06
C GLU A 6 16.09 -8.38 13.24
N ALA A 7 15.88 -9.51 12.54
CA ALA A 7 16.91 -10.10 11.69
C ALA A 7 17.37 -9.17 10.56
N LEU A 8 16.42 -8.42 9.94
CA LEU A 8 16.78 -7.44 8.91
C LEU A 8 17.56 -6.26 9.47
N HIS A 9 17.24 -5.76 10.66
CA HIS A 9 18.03 -4.69 11.30
C HIS A 9 19.44 -5.16 11.57
N SER A 10 19.65 -6.35 12.17
CA SER A 10 20.98 -6.90 12.39
C SER A 10 21.77 -7.08 11.09
N LEU A 11 21.14 -7.64 10.05
CA LEU A 11 21.81 -7.81 8.75
C LEU A 11 22.21 -6.47 8.12
N LEU A 12 21.32 -5.46 8.18
CA LEU A 12 21.60 -4.12 7.62
C LEU A 12 22.61 -3.33 8.44
N ALA A 13 22.79 -3.69 9.72
CA ALA A 13 23.87 -3.19 10.56
C ALA A 13 25.21 -3.87 10.30
N GLY A 14 25.27 -4.87 9.40
CA GLY A 14 26.49 -5.63 9.08
C GLY A 14 26.75 -6.81 10.02
N GLU A 15 25.78 -7.16 10.85
CA GLU A 15 25.90 -8.30 11.78
C GLU A 15 25.55 -9.62 11.08
N ALA A 16 26.10 -10.72 11.59
CA ALA A 16 25.67 -12.05 11.18
C ALA A 16 24.42 -12.46 11.95
N VAL A 17 23.45 -13.05 11.26
CA VAL A 17 22.21 -13.57 11.84
C VAL A 17 22.25 -15.09 11.81
N THR A 18 22.04 -15.73 12.97
CA THR A 18 21.89 -17.18 13.09
C THR A 18 20.41 -17.51 13.21
N PHE A 19 19.89 -18.39 12.35
CA PHE A 19 18.45 -18.68 12.32
C PHE A 19 17.92 -19.35 13.60
N ARG A 20 18.77 -19.93 14.41
CA ARG A 20 18.42 -20.43 15.75
C ARG A 20 17.86 -19.35 16.68
N ASP A 21 18.31 -18.10 16.51
CA ASP A 21 17.87 -16.95 17.30
C ASP A 21 16.49 -16.43 16.84
N TYR A 22 15.99 -16.92 15.68
CA TYR A 22 14.74 -16.52 15.04
C TYR A 22 13.90 -17.75 14.67
N PRO A 23 13.41 -18.53 15.67
CA PRO A 23 12.80 -19.84 15.44
C PRO A 23 11.51 -19.79 14.61
N THR A 24 10.68 -18.74 14.75
CA THR A 24 9.47 -18.57 13.95
C THR A 24 9.81 -18.31 12.48
N LEU A 25 10.82 -17.47 12.23
CA LEU A 25 11.31 -17.17 10.89
C LEU A 25 11.92 -18.42 10.24
N ALA A 26 12.77 -19.14 10.99
CA ALA A 26 13.39 -20.37 10.53
C ALA A 26 12.35 -21.43 10.18
N SER A 27 11.36 -21.64 11.03
CA SER A 27 10.27 -22.60 10.81
C SER A 27 9.41 -22.22 9.59
N TYR A 28 9.03 -20.94 9.47
CA TYR A 28 8.16 -20.47 8.38
C TYR A 28 8.79 -20.64 6.99
N PHE A 29 10.09 -20.37 6.87
CA PHE A 29 10.84 -20.51 5.61
C PHE A 29 11.59 -21.84 5.47
N ASN A 30 11.46 -22.74 6.44
CA ASN A 30 12.20 -24.00 6.49
C ASN A 30 13.73 -23.83 6.40
N PHE A 31 14.25 -22.81 7.09
CA PHE A 31 15.68 -22.58 7.17
C PHE A 31 16.35 -23.52 8.16
N ASN A 32 17.58 -23.93 7.87
CA ASN A 32 18.41 -24.67 8.82
C ASN A 32 18.79 -23.76 10.02
N PRO A 33 18.37 -24.07 11.26
CA PRO A 33 18.64 -23.23 12.42
C PRO A 33 20.13 -22.99 12.69
N ASP A 34 20.98 -23.93 12.31
CA ASP A 34 22.43 -23.86 12.59
C ASP A 34 23.21 -23.04 11.55
N ARG A 35 22.52 -22.54 10.52
CA ARG A 35 23.16 -21.67 9.54
C ARG A 35 23.09 -20.21 9.97
N SER A 36 24.25 -19.53 9.75
CA SER A 36 24.34 -18.09 9.84
C SER A 36 24.30 -17.46 8.45
N PHE A 37 23.76 -16.27 8.38
CA PHE A 37 23.68 -15.46 7.19
C PHE A 37 24.23 -14.07 7.47
N HIS A 38 24.92 -13.46 6.51
CA HIS A 38 25.37 -12.08 6.56
C HIS A 38 25.32 -11.47 5.17
N LEU A 39 25.22 -10.15 5.09
CA LEU A 39 25.30 -9.45 3.82
C LEU A 39 26.77 -9.27 3.41
N HIS A 40 27.05 -9.48 2.12
CA HIS A 40 28.39 -9.36 1.54
C HIS A 40 28.72 -7.92 1.09
N PHE A 41 27.97 -6.94 1.59
CA PHE A 41 28.21 -5.53 1.31
C PHE A 41 28.01 -4.71 2.59
N ASP A 42 28.79 -3.66 2.73
CA ASP A 42 28.65 -2.70 3.81
C ASP A 42 27.71 -1.59 3.38
N SER A 43 26.66 -1.36 4.14
CA SER A 43 25.83 -0.18 3.95
C SER A 43 26.57 1.03 4.50
N LYS A 44 26.99 1.95 3.62
CA LYS A 44 27.65 3.21 4.02
C LYS A 44 26.70 4.19 4.71
N THR A 45 25.41 3.97 4.56
CA THR A 45 24.35 4.78 5.17
C THR A 45 23.34 3.85 5.83
N PRO A 46 22.80 4.23 7.00
CA PRO A 46 21.77 3.44 7.66
C PRO A 46 20.56 3.22 6.71
N THR A 47 20.24 1.96 6.47
CA THR A 47 19.06 1.60 5.67
C THR A 47 17.84 1.55 6.57
N ARG A 48 16.83 2.36 6.24
CA ARG A 48 15.58 2.41 6.99
C ARG A 48 14.60 1.34 6.53
N LEU A 49 13.95 0.68 7.48
CA LEU A 49 12.92 -0.30 7.23
C LEU A 49 11.53 0.33 7.40
N TYR A 50 10.69 0.21 6.39
CA TYR A 50 9.30 0.68 6.44
C TYR A 50 8.34 -0.48 6.51
N CYS A 51 7.37 -0.40 7.44
CA CYS A 51 6.28 -1.36 7.49
C CYS A 51 5.30 -1.14 6.34
N GLY A 52 5.13 -2.13 5.48
CA GLY A 52 4.15 -2.12 4.38
C GLY A 52 2.81 -2.72 4.79
N GLY A 53 2.26 -2.38 5.96
CA GLY A 53 1.03 -2.96 6.49
C GLY A 53 -0.12 -1.97 6.61
N ASN A 54 -1.35 -2.50 6.69
CA ASN A 54 -2.58 -1.73 6.89
C ASN A 54 -3.57 -2.45 7.83
N ARG A 55 -3.10 -3.45 8.61
CA ARG A 55 -3.90 -4.17 9.60
C ARG A 55 -3.39 -3.87 11.02
N PRO A 56 -4.24 -3.90 12.04
CA PRO A 56 -3.87 -3.52 13.41
C PRO A 56 -2.58 -4.17 13.93
N LEU A 57 -2.44 -5.49 13.74
CA LEU A 57 -1.23 -6.21 14.18
C LEU A 57 0.03 -5.78 13.40
N ALA A 58 -0.09 -5.58 12.09
CA ALA A 58 1.03 -5.09 11.28
C ALA A 58 1.41 -3.65 11.66
N MET A 59 0.42 -2.81 11.97
CA MET A 59 0.64 -1.44 12.45
C MET A 59 1.39 -1.44 13.79
N ALA A 60 0.96 -2.27 14.74
CA ALA A 60 1.63 -2.39 16.04
C ALA A 60 3.09 -2.85 15.90
N VAL A 61 3.33 -3.93 15.14
CA VAL A 61 4.71 -4.42 14.89
C VAL A 61 5.53 -3.39 14.10
N GLY A 62 4.90 -2.70 13.15
CA GLY A 62 5.56 -1.62 12.39
C GLY A 62 6.02 -0.49 13.28
N GLY A 63 5.18 0.00 14.19
CA GLY A 63 5.54 1.03 15.16
C GLY A 63 6.66 0.58 16.10
N GLU A 64 6.58 -0.65 16.61
CA GLU A 64 7.55 -1.21 17.54
C GLU A 64 8.94 -1.41 16.90
N PHE A 65 9.02 -1.98 15.70
CA PHE A 65 10.28 -2.49 15.13
C PHE A 65 10.78 -1.75 13.89
N MET A 66 9.96 -0.94 13.20
CA MET A 66 10.35 -0.33 11.92
C MET A 66 10.66 1.16 12.06
N ASP A 67 11.33 1.72 11.05
CA ASP A 67 11.76 3.13 11.02
C ASP A 67 10.71 4.06 10.38
N GLY A 68 9.61 3.50 9.87
CA GLY A 68 8.54 4.26 9.26
C GLY A 68 7.40 3.38 8.76
N LEU A 69 6.38 4.02 8.23
CA LEU A 69 5.18 3.40 7.68
C LEU A 69 5.05 3.71 6.20
N LEU A 70 4.92 2.67 5.38
CA LEU A 70 4.37 2.76 4.04
C LEU A 70 2.94 2.21 4.07
N PHE A 71 1.95 3.08 4.18
CA PHE A 71 0.55 2.66 4.13
C PHE A 71 0.19 2.21 2.71
N GLY A 72 -0.29 0.97 2.58
CA GLY A 72 -0.45 0.28 1.31
C GLY A 72 -1.44 0.93 0.33
N GLY A 73 -1.60 0.29 -0.82
CA GLY A 73 -2.38 0.80 -1.95
C GLY A 73 -3.89 0.93 -1.74
N GLU A 74 -4.39 0.60 -0.57
CA GLU A 74 -5.77 0.85 -0.12
C GLU A 74 -5.91 2.16 0.69
N PHE A 75 -4.88 3.01 0.73
CA PHE A 75 -4.87 4.26 1.50
C PHE A 75 -6.15 5.08 1.26
N LYS A 76 -6.48 5.37 0.01
CA LYS A 76 -7.67 6.12 -0.39
C LYS A 76 -8.96 5.53 0.18
N ALA A 77 -9.16 4.23 0.01
CA ALA A 77 -10.35 3.55 0.51
C ALA A 77 -10.42 3.52 2.04
N VAL A 78 -9.29 3.29 2.72
CA VAL A 78 -9.23 3.28 4.19
C VAL A 78 -9.50 4.67 4.76
N ALA A 79 -8.99 5.73 4.12
CA ALA A 79 -9.27 7.11 4.51
C ALA A 79 -10.77 7.44 4.35
N ALA A 80 -11.36 7.12 3.20
CA ALA A 80 -12.77 7.38 2.91
C ALA A 80 -13.75 6.65 3.85
N THR A 81 -13.37 5.50 4.41
CA THR A 81 -14.19 4.79 5.40
C THR A 81 -14.04 5.30 6.83
N GLY A 82 -13.12 6.23 7.07
CA GLY A 82 -12.83 6.79 8.41
C GLY A 82 -12.02 5.86 9.32
N ARG A 83 -11.43 4.78 8.79
CA ARG A 83 -10.64 3.81 9.58
C ARG A 83 -9.18 4.23 9.77
N LEU A 84 -8.70 5.18 8.97
CA LEU A 84 -7.30 5.57 8.95
C LEU A 84 -6.79 6.09 10.29
N PRO A 85 -7.50 7.00 11.02
CA PRO A 85 -7.01 7.53 12.30
C PRO A 85 -6.71 6.46 13.34
N SER A 86 -7.59 5.46 13.49
CA SER A 86 -7.41 4.39 14.48
C SER A 86 -6.20 3.50 14.15
N LEU A 87 -5.95 3.24 12.87
CA LEU A 87 -4.78 2.47 12.44
C LEU A 87 -3.48 3.24 12.68
N ILE A 88 -3.46 4.54 12.36
CA ILE A 88 -2.29 5.40 12.64
C ILE A 88 -2.02 5.48 14.13
N GLN A 89 -3.06 5.61 14.96
CA GLN A 89 -2.91 5.63 16.42
C GLN A 89 -2.22 4.35 16.94
N ILE A 90 -2.61 3.17 16.45
CA ILE A 90 -1.97 1.90 16.83
C ILE A 90 -0.47 1.92 16.51
N PHE A 91 -0.10 2.43 15.33
CA PHE A 91 1.30 2.53 14.91
C PHE A 91 2.08 3.50 15.81
N ASP A 92 1.53 4.69 16.06
CA ASP A 92 2.18 5.73 16.85
C ASP A 92 2.31 5.34 18.33
N ASP A 93 1.27 4.71 18.91
CA ASP A 93 1.32 4.20 20.28
C ASP A 93 2.37 3.11 20.47
N ALA A 94 2.48 2.19 19.48
CA ALA A 94 3.51 1.15 19.51
C ALA A 94 4.92 1.74 19.38
N ALA A 95 5.13 2.73 18.54
CA ALA A 95 6.40 3.44 18.40
C ALA A 95 6.79 4.14 19.72
N LYS A 96 5.85 4.82 20.35
CA LYS A 96 6.05 5.47 21.64
C LYS A 96 6.36 4.47 22.75
N ALA A 97 5.64 3.35 22.81
CA ALA A 97 5.90 2.29 23.77
C ALA A 97 7.28 1.65 23.62
N ALA A 98 7.80 1.61 22.38
CA ALA A 98 9.16 1.17 22.06
C ALA A 98 10.24 2.21 22.33
N GLY A 99 9.90 3.37 22.94
CA GLY A 99 10.85 4.41 23.29
C GLY A 99 11.34 5.27 22.13
N LYS A 100 10.63 5.27 20.99
CA LYS A 100 10.98 6.13 19.86
C LYS A 100 10.48 7.55 20.15
N GLU A 101 11.42 8.48 20.29
CA GLU A 101 11.13 9.87 20.63
C GLU A 101 10.65 10.69 19.44
N GLU A 102 11.11 10.36 18.24
CA GLU A 102 10.76 11.05 17.01
C GLU A 102 9.47 10.49 16.40
N ILE A 103 8.68 11.38 15.78
CA ILE A 103 7.54 10.98 14.96
C ILE A 103 8.06 10.25 13.72
N LEU A 104 7.75 8.97 13.63
CA LEU A 104 8.19 8.15 12.51
C LEU A 104 7.57 8.62 11.18
N PRO A 105 8.36 8.64 10.08
CA PRO A 105 7.87 9.06 8.77
C PRO A 105 6.79 8.11 8.26
N LYS A 106 5.75 8.70 7.64
CA LYS A 106 4.62 7.99 7.07
C LYS A 106 4.48 8.35 5.59
N LEU A 107 4.42 7.34 4.74
CA LEU A 107 4.19 7.45 3.30
C LEU A 107 2.85 6.83 2.94
N ALA A 108 2.00 7.53 2.18
CA ALA A 108 0.76 6.99 1.65
C ALA A 108 0.98 6.48 0.22
N GLN A 109 0.65 5.22 -0.03
CA GLN A 109 0.69 4.67 -1.39
C GLN A 109 -0.62 4.94 -2.10
N VAL A 110 -0.53 5.70 -3.19
CA VAL A 110 -1.65 6.03 -4.07
C VAL A 110 -1.49 5.27 -5.39
N LYS A 111 -2.55 4.61 -5.81
CA LYS A 111 -2.60 3.94 -7.10
C LYS A 111 -2.95 4.95 -8.19
N LEU A 112 -2.08 5.04 -9.17
CA LEU A 112 -2.19 6.02 -10.25
C LEU A 112 -2.17 5.31 -11.59
N SER A 113 -3.02 5.75 -12.51
CA SER A 113 -2.93 5.42 -13.92
C SER A 113 -3.12 6.70 -14.73
N VAL A 114 -2.06 7.19 -15.36
CA VAL A 114 -2.08 8.42 -16.13
C VAL A 114 -1.70 8.17 -17.59
N SER A 115 -2.49 8.71 -18.50
CA SER A 115 -2.24 8.75 -19.94
C SER A 115 -2.94 9.99 -20.53
N ARG A 116 -2.47 10.47 -21.69
CA ARG A 116 -3.22 11.49 -22.46
C ARG A 116 -4.56 10.97 -22.94
N ASP A 117 -4.64 9.67 -23.21
CA ASP A 117 -5.91 8.97 -23.44
C ASP A 117 -6.49 8.54 -22.09
N ARG A 118 -7.51 9.28 -21.65
CA ARG A 118 -8.22 9.04 -20.38
C ARG A 118 -8.82 7.65 -20.31
N GLU A 119 -9.42 7.18 -21.39
CA GLU A 119 -10.07 5.86 -21.39
C GLU A 119 -9.02 4.74 -21.32
N ALA A 120 -7.91 4.87 -22.01
CA ALA A 120 -6.81 3.92 -21.89
C ALA A 120 -6.25 3.85 -20.46
N ALA A 121 -6.12 4.99 -19.76
CA ALA A 121 -5.70 5.04 -18.36
C ALA A 121 -6.70 4.31 -17.45
N ARG A 122 -8.00 4.52 -17.63
CA ARG A 122 -9.06 3.90 -16.84
C ARG A 122 -9.16 2.40 -17.09
N GLU A 123 -9.12 1.98 -18.35
CA GLU A 123 -9.18 0.56 -18.72
C GLU A 123 -8.01 -0.24 -18.15
N PHE A 124 -6.79 0.31 -18.23
CA PHE A 124 -5.61 -0.29 -17.60
C PHE A 124 -5.82 -0.55 -16.10
N ALA A 125 -6.45 0.37 -15.38
CA ALA A 125 -6.63 0.30 -13.94
C ALA A 125 -7.79 -0.61 -13.50
N ARG A 126 -8.82 -0.84 -14.36
CA ARG A 126 -10.06 -1.55 -13.99
C ARG A 126 -9.82 -2.93 -13.38
N VAL A 127 -9.04 -3.78 -14.04
CA VAL A 127 -8.79 -5.15 -13.55
C VAL A 127 -8.16 -5.15 -12.17
N ASN A 128 -7.18 -4.28 -11.96
CA ASN A 128 -6.52 -4.16 -10.67
C ASN A 128 -7.44 -3.55 -9.60
N ALA A 129 -8.26 -2.57 -9.95
CA ALA A 129 -9.28 -2.00 -9.06
C ALA A 129 -10.25 -3.08 -8.58
N GLY A 130 -10.82 -3.88 -9.49
CA GLY A 130 -11.71 -4.97 -9.15
C GLY A 130 -11.07 -6.01 -8.21
N ARG A 131 -9.83 -6.40 -8.48
CA ARG A 131 -9.09 -7.33 -7.60
C ARG A 131 -8.88 -6.73 -6.20
N ARG A 132 -8.64 -5.42 -6.09
CA ARG A 132 -8.51 -4.74 -4.80
C ARG A 132 -9.84 -4.67 -4.05
N ILE A 133 -10.94 -4.38 -4.74
CA ILE A 133 -12.28 -4.40 -4.17
C ILE A 133 -12.59 -5.80 -3.58
N LEU A 134 -12.33 -6.89 -4.33
CA LEU A 134 -12.47 -8.25 -3.80
C LEU A 134 -11.58 -8.51 -2.57
N GLY A 135 -10.37 -7.97 -2.57
CA GLY A 135 -9.44 -8.07 -1.45
C GLY A 135 -9.89 -7.37 -0.18
N MET A 136 -10.76 -6.36 -0.28
CA MET A 136 -11.16 -5.53 0.86
C MET A 136 -11.85 -6.33 1.97
N ARG A 137 -12.73 -7.27 1.63
CA ARG A 137 -13.37 -8.15 2.64
C ARG A 137 -12.32 -8.92 3.46
N ARG A 138 -11.25 -9.41 2.82
CA ARG A 138 -10.13 -10.08 3.51
C ARG A 138 -9.31 -9.13 4.38
N LEU A 139 -9.33 -7.83 4.06
CA LEU A 139 -8.70 -6.77 4.86
C LEU A 139 -9.62 -6.26 5.98
N GLY A 140 -10.79 -6.87 6.16
CA GLY A 140 -11.73 -6.56 7.23
C GLY A 140 -12.64 -5.36 6.93
N PHE A 141 -12.84 -5.01 5.66
CA PHE A 141 -13.89 -4.07 5.26
C PHE A 141 -15.26 -4.75 5.38
N THR A 142 -16.18 -4.07 6.04
CA THR A 142 -17.57 -4.50 6.16
C THR A 142 -18.38 -4.09 4.93
N SER A 143 -19.62 -4.59 4.79
CA SER A 143 -20.53 -4.12 3.74
C SER A 143 -20.83 -2.62 3.88
N GLU A 144 -20.90 -2.11 5.11
CA GLU A 144 -21.07 -0.68 5.37
C GLU A 144 -19.87 0.14 4.89
N ASP A 145 -18.62 -0.35 5.10
CA ASP A 145 -17.42 0.29 4.56
C ASP A 145 -17.46 0.34 3.03
N ILE A 146 -17.89 -0.73 2.37
CA ILE A 146 -18.04 -0.80 0.91
C ILE A 146 -19.05 0.24 0.41
N ILE A 147 -20.21 0.36 1.09
CA ILE A 147 -21.22 1.37 0.78
C ILE A 147 -20.68 2.79 0.95
N LYS A 148 -19.86 3.07 1.98
CA LYS A 148 -19.20 4.38 2.14
C LYS A 148 -18.29 4.75 0.97
N LEU A 149 -17.77 3.77 0.23
CA LEU A 149 -17.03 4.00 -1.01
C LEU A 149 -17.93 4.26 -2.22
N GLY A 150 -19.25 4.24 -2.05
CA GLY A 150 -20.24 4.37 -3.12
C GLY A 150 -20.47 3.06 -3.91
N VAL A 151 -19.82 1.97 -3.51
CA VAL A 151 -19.91 0.67 -4.17
C VAL A 151 -21.07 -0.13 -3.56
N GLN A 152 -21.90 -0.74 -4.39
CA GLN A 152 -22.99 -1.58 -3.90
C GLN A 152 -22.47 -2.99 -3.60
N PRO A 153 -22.91 -3.64 -2.50
CA PRO A 153 -22.50 -5.00 -2.16
C PRO A 153 -22.74 -6.01 -3.29
N GLU A 154 -23.83 -5.86 -4.04
CA GLU A 154 -24.19 -6.71 -5.17
C GLU A 154 -23.22 -6.60 -6.36
N GLU A 155 -22.57 -5.45 -6.51
CA GLU A 155 -21.51 -5.28 -7.52
C GLU A 155 -20.27 -6.10 -7.13
N VAL A 156 -19.94 -6.14 -5.82
CA VAL A 156 -18.83 -6.95 -5.30
C VAL A 156 -19.15 -8.44 -5.46
N ASP A 157 -20.38 -8.85 -5.17
CA ASP A 157 -20.81 -10.25 -5.33
C ASP A 157 -20.70 -10.71 -6.80
N ARG A 158 -21.04 -9.85 -7.76
CA ARG A 158 -20.84 -10.14 -9.20
C ARG A 158 -19.35 -10.35 -9.54
N LEU A 159 -18.47 -9.51 -9.00
CA LEU A 159 -17.03 -9.70 -9.17
C LEU A 159 -16.53 -11.01 -8.53
N GLU A 160 -17.05 -11.37 -7.36
CA GLU A 160 -16.68 -12.64 -6.70
C GLU A 160 -17.10 -13.85 -7.53
N ILE A 161 -18.30 -13.82 -8.10
CA ILE A 161 -18.81 -14.88 -8.99
C ILE A 161 -17.92 -14.99 -10.22
N ALA A 162 -17.70 -13.89 -10.93
CA ALA A 162 -16.86 -13.87 -12.12
C ALA A 162 -15.42 -14.37 -11.86
N ASN A 163 -14.84 -13.95 -10.74
CA ASN A 163 -13.49 -14.41 -10.34
C ASN A 163 -13.45 -15.91 -10.05
N ARG A 164 -14.48 -16.46 -9.39
CA ARG A 164 -14.61 -17.89 -9.10
C ARG A 164 -14.83 -18.73 -10.36
N GLU A 165 -15.56 -18.19 -11.32
CA GLU A 165 -15.85 -18.83 -12.61
C GLU A 165 -14.71 -18.72 -13.62
N GLY A 166 -13.61 -18.02 -13.25
CA GLY A 166 -12.42 -17.92 -14.09
C GLY A 166 -12.57 -16.93 -15.26
N ALA A 167 -13.36 -15.87 -15.07
CA ALA A 167 -13.49 -14.80 -16.07
C ALA A 167 -12.12 -14.27 -16.51
N SER A 168 -11.96 -14.06 -17.82
CA SER A 168 -10.74 -13.43 -18.36
C SER A 168 -10.54 -12.01 -17.76
N PRO A 169 -9.31 -11.49 -17.77
CA PRO A 169 -9.05 -10.13 -17.27
C PRO A 169 -9.95 -9.08 -17.92
N HIS A 170 -10.22 -9.19 -19.21
CA HIS A 170 -11.09 -8.27 -19.93
C HIS A 170 -12.55 -8.36 -19.44
N GLN A 171 -13.12 -9.57 -19.38
CA GLN A 171 -14.49 -9.79 -18.87
C GLN A 171 -14.63 -9.31 -17.43
N PHE A 172 -13.64 -9.58 -16.60
CA PHE A 172 -13.60 -9.13 -15.21
C PHE A 172 -13.55 -7.59 -15.12
N GLY A 173 -12.71 -6.94 -15.93
CA GLY A 173 -12.62 -5.47 -15.99
C GLY A 173 -13.94 -4.81 -16.38
N GLN A 174 -14.72 -5.41 -17.29
CA GLN A 174 -16.03 -4.88 -17.70
C GLN A 174 -17.07 -4.85 -16.57
N LEU A 175 -16.89 -5.65 -15.52
CA LEU A 175 -17.76 -5.64 -14.32
C LEU A 175 -17.38 -4.57 -13.31
N VAL A 176 -16.21 -3.93 -13.48
CA VAL A 176 -15.74 -2.89 -12.57
C VAL A 176 -16.36 -1.56 -12.94
N SER A 177 -17.26 -1.05 -12.11
CA SER A 177 -17.87 0.27 -12.30
C SER A 177 -16.85 1.40 -12.11
N ASP A 178 -17.17 2.57 -12.62
CA ASP A 178 -16.35 3.77 -12.42
C ASP A 178 -16.22 4.12 -10.94
N THR A 179 -17.27 3.89 -10.15
CA THR A 179 -17.22 4.07 -8.69
C THR A 179 -16.21 3.15 -8.02
N MET A 180 -16.17 1.88 -8.40
CA MET A 180 -15.16 0.93 -7.91
C MET A 180 -13.75 1.36 -8.31
N LEU A 181 -13.58 1.77 -9.56
CA LEU A 181 -12.30 2.26 -10.05
C LEU A 181 -11.82 3.46 -9.25
N ASP A 182 -12.67 4.47 -9.12
CA ASP A 182 -12.35 5.73 -8.45
C ASP A 182 -12.21 5.59 -6.93
N ALA A 183 -12.76 4.55 -6.33
CA ALA A 183 -12.50 4.22 -4.90
C ALA A 183 -11.05 3.76 -4.64
N ILE A 184 -10.37 3.22 -5.66
CA ILE A 184 -9.03 2.61 -5.51
C ILE A 184 -7.95 3.41 -6.23
N PHE A 185 -8.24 3.89 -7.44
CA PHE A 185 -7.28 4.53 -8.33
C PHE A 185 -7.57 6.03 -8.52
N ILE A 186 -6.52 6.75 -8.83
CA ILE A 186 -6.59 7.97 -9.62
C ILE A 186 -6.25 7.56 -11.05
N ALA A 187 -7.24 7.56 -11.95
CA ALA A 187 -7.06 7.09 -13.32
C ALA A 187 -7.65 8.07 -14.33
N GLY A 188 -6.81 8.63 -15.20
CA GLY A 188 -7.26 9.62 -16.20
C GLY A 188 -6.16 10.36 -16.91
N ASP A 189 -6.53 11.50 -17.51
CA ASP A 189 -5.60 12.43 -18.12
C ASP A 189 -4.80 13.23 -17.07
N PRO A 190 -3.70 13.90 -17.45
CA PRO A 190 -2.85 14.63 -16.51
C PRO A 190 -3.57 15.71 -15.70
N GLY A 191 -4.55 16.41 -16.29
CA GLY A 191 -5.33 17.44 -15.61
C GLY A 191 -6.18 16.84 -14.48
N TYR A 192 -6.94 15.80 -14.78
CA TYR A 192 -7.73 15.06 -13.82
C TYR A 192 -6.84 14.46 -12.71
N CYS A 193 -5.74 13.80 -13.10
CA CYS A 193 -4.84 13.18 -12.13
C CYS A 193 -4.25 14.20 -11.16
N ARG A 194 -3.87 15.40 -11.64
CA ARG A 194 -3.35 16.48 -10.80
C ARG A 194 -4.35 16.90 -9.74
N GLU A 195 -5.60 17.16 -10.13
CA GLU A 195 -6.65 17.56 -9.18
C GLU A 195 -6.87 16.51 -8.10
N ARG A 196 -6.97 15.24 -8.49
CA ARG A 196 -7.17 14.14 -7.55
C ARG A 196 -5.96 13.91 -6.64
N ILE A 197 -4.73 14.10 -7.14
CA ILE A 197 -3.52 14.00 -6.33
C ILE A 197 -3.47 15.11 -5.28
N LEU A 198 -3.90 16.33 -5.60
CA LEU A 198 -4.00 17.42 -4.63
C LEU A 198 -4.95 17.08 -3.48
N GLU A 199 -6.12 16.50 -3.77
CA GLU A 199 -7.07 16.05 -2.76
C GLU A 199 -6.50 14.94 -1.87
N GLU A 200 -5.85 13.94 -2.48
CA GLU A 200 -5.22 12.85 -1.73
C GLU A 200 -4.05 13.35 -0.87
N ARG A 201 -3.28 14.33 -1.37
CA ARG A 201 -2.20 14.97 -0.61
C ARG A 201 -2.73 15.67 0.62
N GLU A 202 -3.83 16.42 0.49
CA GLU A 202 -4.46 17.10 1.62
C GLU A 202 -4.97 16.06 2.65
N THR A 203 -5.66 15.01 2.20
CA THR A 203 -6.10 13.91 3.05
C THR A 203 -4.91 13.24 3.76
N ALA A 204 -3.82 12.99 3.05
CA ALA A 204 -2.61 12.42 3.61
C ALA A 204 -1.99 13.32 4.70
N HIS A 205 -1.87 14.63 4.43
CA HIS A 205 -1.34 15.60 5.39
C HIS A 205 -2.17 15.68 6.66
N GLN A 206 -3.50 15.68 6.57
CA GLN A 206 -4.41 15.69 7.72
C GLN A 206 -4.20 14.50 8.66
N HIS A 207 -3.69 13.39 8.12
CA HIS A 207 -3.38 12.17 8.87
C HIS A 207 -1.88 11.97 9.17
N GLY A 208 -1.06 13.01 9.01
CA GLY A 208 0.36 12.99 9.37
C GLY A 208 1.28 12.31 8.35
N PHE A 209 0.79 11.99 7.16
CA PHE A 209 1.64 11.52 6.06
C PHE A 209 2.32 12.71 5.38
N ARG A 210 3.61 12.55 5.10
CA ARG A 210 4.41 13.62 4.48
C ARG A 210 4.78 13.37 3.04
N GLN A 211 4.56 12.16 2.55
CA GLN A 211 4.93 11.76 1.20
C GLN A 211 3.86 10.89 0.58
N LEU A 212 3.64 11.07 -0.72
CA LEU A 212 2.87 10.16 -1.54
C LEU A 212 3.82 9.29 -2.37
N LYS A 213 3.54 8.00 -2.42
CA LYS A 213 4.21 7.05 -3.30
C LYS A 213 3.20 6.60 -4.37
N PHE A 214 3.49 6.88 -5.62
CA PHE A 214 2.65 6.39 -6.73
C PHE A 214 3.05 4.98 -7.16
N SER A 215 2.06 4.20 -7.57
CA SER A 215 2.25 2.85 -8.09
C SER A 215 1.26 2.56 -9.21
N GLU A 216 1.56 1.58 -10.03
CA GLU A 216 0.86 1.12 -11.24
C GLU A 216 1.14 2.00 -12.47
N LEU A 217 1.10 3.29 -12.36
CA LEU A 217 1.48 4.39 -13.26
C LEU A 217 0.70 4.50 -14.58
N GLY A 218 0.21 3.42 -15.20
CA GLY A 218 -0.62 3.49 -16.41
C GLY A 218 -0.21 2.51 -17.50
N PRO A 219 -0.87 2.58 -18.68
CA PRO A 219 -0.66 1.64 -19.78
C PRO A 219 0.76 1.72 -20.38
N ASP A 220 1.36 2.90 -20.40
CA ASP A 220 2.76 3.11 -20.77
C ASP A 220 3.52 3.73 -19.58
N PRO A 221 4.32 2.95 -18.84
CA PRO A 221 5.05 3.44 -17.67
C PRO A 221 6.03 4.57 -17.98
N LYS A 222 6.64 4.60 -19.17
CA LYS A 222 7.58 5.66 -19.56
C LYS A 222 6.87 6.99 -19.81
N GLU A 223 5.77 6.95 -20.55
CA GLU A 223 4.93 8.13 -20.74
C GLU A 223 4.36 8.61 -19.40
N SER A 224 3.86 7.71 -18.57
CA SER A 224 3.29 8.03 -17.27
C SER A 224 4.29 8.74 -16.35
N VAL A 225 5.54 8.26 -16.29
CA VAL A 225 6.62 8.92 -15.53
C VAL A 225 6.91 10.30 -16.11
N ARG A 226 6.97 10.43 -17.44
CA ARG A 226 7.19 11.74 -18.09
C ARG A 226 6.07 12.72 -17.76
N LEU A 227 4.80 12.30 -17.90
CA LEU A 227 3.64 13.14 -17.56
C LEU A 227 3.64 13.56 -16.07
N LEU A 228 4.01 12.64 -15.17
CA LEU A 228 4.18 12.97 -13.76
C LEU A 228 5.24 14.04 -13.53
N CYS A 229 6.43 13.87 -14.10
CA CYS A 229 7.57 14.76 -13.86
C CYS A 229 7.42 16.12 -14.56
N GLU A 230 6.81 16.17 -15.74
CA GLU A 230 6.76 17.38 -16.56
C GLU A 230 5.46 18.19 -16.36
N GLU A 231 4.33 17.54 -16.12
CA GLU A 231 3.01 18.19 -16.14
C GLU A 231 2.26 18.15 -14.81
N ILE A 232 2.49 17.14 -13.97
CA ILE A 232 1.74 16.95 -12.72
C ILE A 232 2.53 17.50 -11.53
N ILE A 233 3.70 16.94 -11.24
CA ILE A 233 4.48 17.28 -10.04
C ILE A 233 4.85 18.77 -9.98
N PRO A 234 5.28 19.43 -11.07
CA PRO A 234 5.63 20.86 -11.01
C PRO A 234 4.46 21.78 -10.68
N ALA A 235 3.22 21.28 -10.81
CA ALA A 235 1.99 22.04 -10.56
C ALA A 235 1.27 21.61 -9.25
N LEU A 236 1.88 20.73 -8.43
CA LEU A 236 1.41 20.36 -7.10
C LEU A 236 1.95 21.29 -6.02
#